data_725faff26347f1209f774a430abb2948
#
_entry.id   725faff26347f1209f774a430abb2948
#
_cell.length_a   1.000
_cell.length_b   1.000
_cell.length_c   1.000
_cell.angle_alpha   90.00
_cell.angle_beta   90.00
_cell.angle_gamma   90.00
#
_symmetry.space_group_name_H-M   'P 1'
#
loop_
_entity.id
_entity.type
_entity.pdbx_description
1 polymer ?
#
loop_
_entity_poly.entity_id
_entity_poly.type
_entity_poly.pdbx_seq_one_letter_code
_entity_poly.pdbx_strand_id
1 'polypeptide(L)'
;MRKVFLFASALIMAMSFTSCERVDAGCEGILVNLYGSDRGVDDVSMVTGRVFYNPFTQEVYEYPTYVQTIDYPAFTINAKDGSKFEVDPNINIKIKDGTAPKVFRKYRKELSDVINGPVYKYVKDACRIEINKFTTDQIVSNREAVEQAIEKRLSTLINKEGFVLDQFTSGLKYPKTIVD
;
A
#
# COMPACT_ATOMS: atom_id res chain seq x y z
N MET A 1 34.46 -39.04 -24.30
CA MET A 1 34.30 -37.60 -24.48
C MET A 1 32.85 -37.18 -24.71
N ARG A 2 32.06 -37.74 -25.65
CA ARG A 2 30.62 -37.37 -25.86
C ARG A 2 29.73 -37.51 -24.62
N LYS A 3 29.91 -38.57 -23.79
CA LYS A 3 29.10 -38.75 -22.57
C LYS A 3 29.42 -37.70 -21.48
N VAL A 4 30.69 -37.26 -21.38
CA VAL A 4 31.09 -36.22 -20.42
C VAL A 4 30.51 -34.86 -20.83
N PHE A 5 30.48 -34.56 -22.15
CA PHE A 5 29.86 -33.35 -22.68
C PHE A 5 28.35 -33.31 -22.44
N LEU A 6 27.66 -34.44 -22.59
CA LEU A 6 26.22 -34.54 -22.30
C LEU A 6 25.92 -34.38 -20.81
N PHE A 7 26.74 -34.92 -19.92
CA PHE A 7 26.60 -34.73 -18.47
C PHE A 7 26.89 -33.28 -18.07
N ALA A 8 27.91 -32.65 -18.61
CA ALA A 8 28.24 -31.25 -18.36
C ALA A 8 27.13 -30.30 -18.84
N SER A 9 26.55 -30.54 -20.03
CA SER A 9 25.45 -29.72 -20.54
C SER A 9 24.16 -29.89 -19.71
N ALA A 10 23.87 -31.11 -19.27
CA ALA A 10 22.72 -31.37 -18.39
C ALA A 10 22.87 -30.70 -17.00
N LEU A 11 24.09 -30.67 -16.45
CA LEU A 11 24.40 -30.02 -15.19
C LEU A 11 24.25 -28.49 -15.27
N ILE A 12 24.74 -27.90 -16.36
CA ILE A 12 24.61 -26.46 -16.65
C ILE A 12 23.12 -26.09 -16.81
N MET A 13 22.35 -26.91 -17.49
CA MET A 13 20.91 -26.71 -17.69
C MET A 13 20.11 -26.82 -16.38
N ALA A 14 20.52 -27.72 -15.47
CA ALA A 14 19.90 -27.86 -14.14
C ALA A 14 20.17 -26.65 -13.23
N MET A 15 21.31 -25.99 -13.34
CA MET A 15 21.64 -24.77 -12.56
C MET A 15 20.88 -23.53 -13.03
N SER A 16 20.29 -23.54 -14.23
CA SER A 16 19.55 -22.40 -14.79
C SER A 16 18.12 -22.27 -14.24
N PHE A 17 17.64 -23.25 -13.45
CA PHE A 17 16.27 -23.26 -12.93
C PHE A 17 16.11 -22.70 -11.53
N THR A 18 17.19 -22.23 -10.89
CA THR A 18 17.13 -21.60 -9.58
C THR A 18 17.57 -20.16 -9.67
N SER A 19 16.73 -19.25 -9.24
CA SER A 19 17.07 -17.85 -8.99
C SER A 19 17.26 -17.63 -7.49
N CYS A 20 18.12 -16.67 -7.16
CA CYS A 20 18.36 -16.26 -5.78
C CYS A 20 18.12 -14.76 -5.70
N GLU A 21 17.17 -14.37 -4.89
CA GLU A 21 16.84 -13.00 -4.61
C GLU A 21 17.08 -12.69 -3.14
N ARG A 22 17.44 -11.46 -2.84
CA ARG A 22 17.66 -11.01 -1.48
C ARG A 22 16.59 -10.00 -1.14
N VAL A 23 15.74 -10.34 -0.20
CA VAL A 23 14.78 -9.39 0.40
C VAL A 23 15.58 -8.37 1.21
N ASP A 24 15.40 -7.08 0.90
CA ASP A 24 16.12 -6.00 1.55
C ASP A 24 15.72 -5.84 3.02
N ALA A 25 16.66 -5.30 3.82
CA ALA A 25 16.40 -4.99 5.22
C ALA A 25 15.31 -3.91 5.32
N GLY A 26 14.27 -4.18 6.13
CA GLY A 26 13.10 -3.32 6.25
C GLY A 26 12.02 -3.59 5.20
N CYS A 27 12.12 -4.72 4.48
CA CYS A 27 11.07 -5.23 3.60
C CYS A 27 10.59 -6.60 4.05
N GLU A 28 9.34 -6.90 3.83
CA GLU A 28 8.77 -8.25 3.88
C GLU A 28 8.71 -8.80 2.46
N GLY A 29 9.39 -9.92 2.22
CA GLY A 29 9.29 -10.66 0.96
C GLY A 29 8.04 -11.52 0.92
N ILE A 30 7.41 -11.59 -0.23
CA ILE A 30 6.22 -12.38 -0.49
C ILE A 30 6.54 -13.33 -1.63
N LEU A 31 6.63 -14.62 -1.34
CA LEU A 31 6.80 -15.65 -2.35
C LEU A 31 5.44 -16.13 -2.83
N VAL A 32 5.22 -16.06 -4.12
CA VAL A 32 3.96 -16.42 -4.78
C VAL A 32 4.18 -17.60 -5.71
N ASN A 33 3.42 -18.66 -5.56
CA ASN A 33 3.40 -19.78 -6.49
C ASN A 33 2.42 -19.49 -7.65
N LEU A 34 2.93 -19.40 -8.86
CA LEU A 34 2.15 -19.10 -10.06
C LEU A 34 1.41 -20.34 -10.60
N TYR A 35 1.98 -21.54 -10.36
CA TYR A 35 1.47 -22.80 -10.88
C TYR A 35 1.52 -23.90 -9.80
N GLY A 36 0.67 -24.88 -9.93
CA GLY A 36 0.66 -26.09 -9.08
C GLY A 36 -0.69 -26.34 -8.41
N SER A 37 -0.73 -27.36 -7.56
CA SER A 37 -1.90 -27.77 -6.76
C SER A 37 -2.20 -26.80 -5.61
N ASP A 38 -1.21 -26.03 -5.19
CA ASP A 38 -1.28 -25.10 -4.05
C ASP A 38 -1.72 -23.69 -4.50
N ARG A 39 -2.48 -23.62 -5.59
CA ARG A 39 -3.08 -22.36 -6.08
C ARG A 39 -4.20 -21.92 -5.15
N GLY A 40 -4.19 -20.65 -4.79
CA GLY A 40 -5.28 -20.07 -4.01
C GLY A 40 -4.80 -19.29 -2.81
N VAL A 41 -5.41 -19.50 -1.65
CA VAL A 41 -5.12 -18.73 -0.43
C VAL A 41 -3.77 -19.11 0.18
N ASP A 42 -3.30 -20.33 -0.05
CA ASP A 42 -2.08 -20.89 0.55
C ASP A 42 -0.82 -20.74 -0.33
N ASP A 43 -0.96 -20.17 -1.52
CA ASP A 43 0.14 -19.99 -2.48
C ASP A 43 1.02 -18.75 -2.22
N VAL A 44 0.76 -18.02 -1.12
CA VAL A 44 1.48 -16.82 -0.73
C VAL A 44 2.10 -17.00 0.64
N SER A 45 3.42 -17.02 0.72
CA SER A 45 4.18 -17.14 1.96
C SER A 45 5.07 -15.92 2.20
N MET A 46 5.29 -15.60 3.47
CA MET A 46 6.26 -14.57 3.86
C MET A 46 7.66 -15.18 3.85
N VAL A 47 8.59 -14.46 3.25
CA VAL A 47 10.00 -14.83 3.18
C VAL A 47 10.88 -13.65 3.58
N THR A 48 12.05 -13.94 4.13
CA THR A 48 13.00 -12.93 4.58
C THR A 48 14.43 -13.34 4.23
N GLY A 49 15.31 -12.36 4.04
CA GLY A 49 16.71 -12.62 3.76
C GLY A 49 16.94 -13.13 2.35
N ARG A 50 17.75 -14.17 2.21
CA ARG A 50 18.07 -14.76 0.90
C ARG A 50 17.05 -15.84 0.55
N VAL A 51 16.34 -15.65 -0.56
CA VAL A 51 15.29 -16.54 -1.06
C VAL A 51 15.75 -17.23 -2.33
N PHE A 52 15.65 -18.56 -2.35
CA PHE A 52 15.86 -19.36 -3.55
C PHE A 52 14.49 -19.75 -4.10
N TYR A 53 14.24 -19.45 -5.36
CA TYR A 53 12.96 -19.73 -5.99
C TYR A 53 13.15 -20.13 -7.47
N ASN A 54 12.13 -20.75 -8.03
CA ASN A 54 12.10 -21.08 -9.44
C ASN A 54 11.40 -19.97 -10.22
N PRO A 55 12.12 -19.19 -11.06
CA PRO A 55 11.58 -18.04 -11.76
C PRO A 55 10.49 -18.37 -12.79
N PHE A 56 10.34 -19.66 -13.15
CA PHE A 56 9.27 -20.10 -14.07
C PHE A 56 7.95 -20.38 -13.37
N THR A 57 7.98 -20.67 -12.05
CA THR A 57 6.80 -21.11 -11.30
C THR A 57 6.51 -20.26 -10.08
N GLN A 58 7.44 -19.39 -9.70
CA GLN A 58 7.36 -18.57 -8.50
C GLN A 58 7.79 -17.13 -8.81
N GLU A 59 7.27 -16.20 -8.03
CA GLU A 59 7.59 -14.79 -8.09
C GLU A 59 7.75 -14.23 -6.68
N VAL A 60 8.69 -13.31 -6.50
CA VAL A 60 8.95 -12.66 -5.21
C VAL A 60 8.56 -11.19 -5.33
N TYR A 61 7.74 -10.72 -4.38
CA TYR A 61 7.38 -9.32 -4.22
C TYR A 61 7.98 -8.80 -2.92
N GLU A 62 8.41 -7.55 -2.91
CA GLU A 62 8.93 -6.90 -1.73
C GLU A 62 8.01 -5.77 -1.28
N TYR A 63 7.61 -5.82 0.00
CA TYR A 63 6.80 -4.78 0.62
C TYR A 63 7.59 -4.10 1.73
N PRO A 64 7.96 -2.80 1.55
CA PRO A 64 8.64 -2.05 2.58
C PRO A 64 7.78 -1.91 3.85
N THR A 65 8.40 -2.13 5.02
CA THR A 65 7.77 -2.01 6.33
C THR A 65 8.10 -0.68 7.03
N TYR A 66 9.00 0.11 6.45
CA TYR A 66 9.29 1.45 6.93
C TYR A 66 8.21 2.46 6.52
N VAL A 67 8.17 3.59 7.22
CA VAL A 67 7.22 4.67 6.95
C VAL A 67 7.50 5.29 5.59
N GLN A 68 6.46 5.40 4.77
CA GLN A 68 6.47 6.06 3.47
C GLN A 68 5.59 7.30 3.54
N THR A 69 6.10 8.41 3.01
CA THR A 69 5.34 9.65 2.85
C THR A 69 4.73 9.66 1.45
N ILE A 70 3.42 9.81 1.37
CA ILE A 70 2.67 9.79 0.13
C ILE A 70 1.90 11.09 -0.03
N ASP A 71 2.20 11.82 -1.08
CA ASP A 71 1.46 13.00 -1.53
C ASP A 71 0.40 12.57 -2.55
N TYR A 72 -0.85 12.84 -2.25
CA TYR A 72 -1.93 12.55 -3.19
C TYR A 72 -2.36 13.79 -3.96
N PRO A 73 -2.86 13.62 -5.20
CA PRO A 73 -3.37 14.75 -5.95
C PRO A 73 -4.55 15.40 -5.25
N ALA A 74 -4.56 16.73 -5.28
CA ALA A 74 -5.62 17.53 -4.70
C ALA A 74 -6.99 17.21 -5.32
N PHE A 75 -8.04 17.25 -4.50
CA PHE A 75 -9.42 17.05 -4.94
C PHE A 75 -10.38 17.96 -4.19
N THR A 76 -11.56 18.19 -4.77
CA THR A 76 -12.58 19.06 -4.20
C THR A 76 -13.62 18.26 -3.44
N ILE A 77 -14.00 18.77 -2.26
CA ILE A 77 -15.06 18.20 -1.40
C ILE A 77 -16.04 19.32 -1.02
N ASN A 78 -17.30 18.96 -0.83
CA ASN A 78 -18.31 19.87 -0.34
C ASN A 78 -18.44 19.74 1.18
N ALA A 79 -18.51 20.88 1.87
CA ALA A 79 -18.92 20.95 3.26
C ALA A 79 -20.46 20.76 3.38
N LYS A 80 -20.96 20.70 4.63
CA LYS A 80 -22.38 20.50 4.92
C LYS A 80 -23.28 21.60 4.32
N ASP A 81 -22.78 22.82 4.25
CA ASP A 81 -23.47 24.00 3.68
C ASP A 81 -23.34 24.14 2.17
N GLY A 82 -22.68 23.15 1.52
CA GLY A 82 -22.46 23.13 0.07
C GLY A 82 -21.22 23.88 -0.40
N SER A 83 -20.48 24.54 0.47
CA SER A 83 -19.22 25.21 0.14
C SER A 83 -18.16 24.21 -0.32
N LYS A 84 -17.37 24.60 -1.31
CA LYS A 84 -16.34 23.73 -1.91
C LYS A 84 -14.98 23.99 -1.26
N PHE A 85 -14.39 22.96 -0.73
CA PHE A 85 -13.02 22.96 -0.21
C PHE A 85 -12.10 22.13 -1.11
N GLU A 86 -10.89 22.61 -1.32
CA GLU A 86 -9.83 21.85 -1.95
C GLU A 86 -9.02 21.15 -0.83
N VAL A 87 -8.83 19.84 -0.96
CA VAL A 87 -8.05 19.02 -0.04
C VAL A 87 -6.85 18.49 -0.79
N ASP A 88 -5.66 18.69 -0.23
CA ASP A 88 -4.36 18.28 -0.78
C ASP A 88 -3.69 17.34 0.24
N PRO A 89 -4.14 16.08 0.33
CA PRO A 89 -3.79 15.23 1.45
C PRO A 89 -2.41 14.60 1.30
N ASN A 90 -1.68 14.62 2.40
CA ASN A 90 -0.42 13.92 2.58
C ASN A 90 -0.57 12.92 3.72
N ILE A 91 -0.05 11.70 3.56
CA ILE A 91 -0.07 10.68 4.60
C ILE A 91 1.31 10.06 4.80
N ASN A 92 1.62 9.77 6.05
CA ASN A 92 2.70 8.88 6.43
C ASN A 92 2.12 7.52 6.79
N ILE A 93 2.47 6.51 6.01
CA ILE A 93 1.88 5.17 6.12
C ILE A 93 2.97 4.10 6.08
N LYS A 94 2.77 3.03 6.81
CA LYS A 94 3.58 1.82 6.70
C LYS A 94 2.70 0.58 6.69
N ILE A 95 3.22 -0.51 6.15
CA ILE A 95 2.58 -1.80 6.32
C ILE A 95 2.79 -2.29 7.76
N LYS A 96 1.80 -2.95 8.32
CA LYS A 96 1.92 -3.57 9.63
C LYS A 96 2.75 -4.84 9.50
N ASP A 97 3.74 -5.03 10.37
CA ASP A 97 4.64 -6.17 10.36
C ASP A 97 3.86 -7.49 10.33
N GLY A 98 4.27 -8.39 9.46
CA GLY A 98 3.64 -9.69 9.24
C GLY A 98 2.34 -9.66 8.42
N THR A 99 1.92 -8.51 7.90
CA THR A 99 0.66 -8.42 7.14
C THR A 99 0.83 -8.35 5.62
N ALA A 100 2.04 -8.25 5.11
CA ALA A 100 2.32 -8.19 3.68
C ALA A 100 1.65 -9.33 2.87
N PRO A 101 1.71 -10.61 3.29
CA PRO A 101 1.02 -11.68 2.58
C PRO A 101 -0.51 -11.50 2.54
N LYS A 102 -1.11 -10.97 3.62
CA LYS A 102 -2.54 -10.68 3.67
C LYS A 102 -2.95 -9.59 2.70
N VAL A 103 -2.17 -8.50 2.65
CA VAL A 103 -2.38 -7.38 1.72
C VAL A 103 -2.25 -7.88 0.28
N PHE A 104 -1.18 -8.63 -0.01
CA PHE A 104 -0.97 -9.18 -1.35
C PHE A 104 -2.10 -10.14 -1.77
N ARG A 105 -2.54 -11.06 -0.91
CA ARG A 105 -3.67 -11.96 -1.23
C ARG A 105 -4.93 -11.20 -1.61
N LYS A 106 -5.19 -10.06 -0.94
CA LYS A 106 -6.38 -9.26 -1.19
C LYS A 106 -6.30 -8.49 -2.49
N TYR A 107 -5.17 -7.86 -2.77
CA TYR A 107 -5.04 -6.91 -3.88
C TYR A 107 -4.32 -7.48 -5.10
N ARG A 108 -3.47 -8.46 -4.93
CA ARG A 108 -2.64 -9.11 -6.00
C ARG A 108 -1.88 -8.09 -6.85
N LYS A 109 -1.28 -7.09 -6.19
CA LYS A 109 -0.57 -5.97 -6.80
C LYS A 109 0.65 -5.61 -6.01
N GLU A 110 1.57 -4.87 -6.62
CA GLU A 110 2.65 -4.21 -5.91
C GLU A 110 2.14 -3.21 -4.87
N LEU A 111 2.92 -2.95 -3.83
CA LEU A 111 2.52 -2.07 -2.74
C LEU A 111 2.24 -0.64 -3.23
N SER A 112 3.04 -0.13 -4.17
CA SER A 112 2.84 1.17 -4.82
C SER A 112 1.45 1.31 -5.45
N ASP A 113 0.98 0.27 -6.15
CA ASP A 113 -0.34 0.25 -6.76
C ASP A 113 -1.46 0.18 -5.73
N VAL A 114 -1.25 -0.53 -4.62
CA VAL A 114 -2.22 -0.59 -3.52
C VAL A 114 -2.34 0.76 -2.84
N ILE A 115 -1.22 1.44 -2.61
CA ILE A 115 -1.18 2.77 -2.00
C ILE A 115 -1.85 3.80 -2.91
N ASN A 116 -1.49 3.84 -4.20
CA ASN A 116 -2.02 4.82 -5.15
C ASN A 116 -3.46 4.54 -5.61
N GLY A 117 -3.97 3.34 -5.40
CA GLY A 117 -5.34 2.96 -5.76
C GLY A 117 -6.26 2.84 -4.54
N PRO A 118 -6.36 1.65 -3.92
CA PRO A 118 -7.26 1.39 -2.80
C PRO A 118 -7.07 2.31 -1.60
N VAL A 119 -5.82 2.58 -1.17
CA VAL A 119 -5.56 3.45 -0.01
C VAL A 119 -5.97 4.89 -0.32
N TYR A 120 -5.64 5.41 -1.50
CA TYR A 120 -6.10 6.74 -1.92
C TYR A 120 -7.62 6.87 -1.89
N LYS A 121 -8.35 5.82 -2.29
CA LYS A 121 -9.80 5.81 -2.20
C LYS A 121 -10.28 5.92 -0.74
N TYR A 122 -9.64 5.22 0.20
CA TYR A 122 -9.96 5.37 1.62
C TYR A 122 -9.69 6.77 2.14
N VAL A 123 -8.60 7.41 1.71
CA VAL A 123 -8.30 8.81 2.05
C VAL A 123 -9.40 9.74 1.56
N LYS A 124 -9.79 9.63 0.29
CA LYS A 124 -10.88 10.44 -0.29
C LYS A 124 -12.21 10.23 0.44
N ASP A 125 -12.56 8.98 0.73
CA ASP A 125 -13.81 8.65 1.41
C ASP A 125 -13.81 9.16 2.86
N ALA A 126 -12.70 9.04 3.59
CA ALA A 126 -12.57 9.56 4.94
C ALA A 126 -12.73 11.08 4.97
N CYS A 127 -12.01 11.80 4.11
CA CYS A 127 -12.12 13.25 3.98
C CYS A 127 -13.54 13.68 3.63
N ARG A 128 -14.15 13.06 2.62
CA ARG A 128 -15.51 13.38 2.17
C ARG A 128 -16.54 13.20 3.27
N ILE A 129 -16.48 12.10 3.99
CA ILE A 129 -17.49 11.77 5.01
C ILE A 129 -17.33 12.67 6.24
N GLU A 130 -16.11 12.96 6.67
CA GLU A 130 -15.91 13.78 7.85
C GLU A 130 -16.13 15.27 7.56
N ILE A 131 -15.61 15.82 6.47
CA ILE A 131 -15.79 17.23 6.10
C ILE A 131 -17.27 17.56 5.87
N ASN A 132 -18.03 16.65 5.27
CA ASN A 132 -19.47 16.88 5.01
C ASN A 132 -20.34 16.95 6.29
N LYS A 133 -19.80 16.61 7.47
CA LYS A 133 -20.48 16.77 8.75
C LYS A 133 -20.43 18.20 9.28
N PHE A 134 -19.48 19.01 8.84
CA PHE A 134 -19.20 20.34 9.36
C PHE A 134 -19.62 21.41 8.35
N THR A 135 -20.07 22.56 8.87
CA THR A 135 -20.28 23.78 8.07
C THR A 135 -18.93 24.48 7.85
N THR A 136 -18.89 25.40 6.89
CA THR A 136 -17.70 26.21 6.61
C THR A 136 -17.14 26.88 7.85
N ASP A 137 -18.00 27.53 8.65
CA ASP A 137 -17.60 28.24 9.88
C ASP A 137 -17.00 27.27 10.92
N GLN A 138 -17.54 26.05 11.02
CA GLN A 138 -17.03 25.03 11.90
C GLN A 138 -15.67 24.50 11.43
N ILE A 139 -15.47 24.37 10.13
CA ILE A 139 -14.18 23.91 9.55
C ILE A 139 -13.11 24.99 9.77
N VAL A 140 -13.45 26.27 9.59
CA VAL A 140 -12.53 27.38 9.78
C VAL A 140 -12.13 27.53 11.25
N SER A 141 -13.11 27.47 12.16
CA SER A 141 -12.89 27.68 13.60
C SER A 141 -12.28 26.47 14.32
N ASN A 142 -12.51 25.25 13.83
CA ASN A 142 -12.10 24.01 14.51
C ASN A 142 -11.35 23.05 13.56
N ARG A 143 -10.40 23.58 12.78
CA ARG A 143 -9.63 22.81 11.79
C ARG A 143 -8.99 21.56 12.38
N GLU A 144 -8.39 21.68 13.54
CA GLU A 144 -7.72 20.58 14.23
C GLU A 144 -8.69 19.43 14.55
N ALA A 145 -9.90 19.74 15.03
CA ALA A 145 -10.92 18.73 15.34
C ALA A 145 -11.38 17.99 14.06
N VAL A 146 -11.47 18.70 12.93
CA VAL A 146 -11.82 18.11 11.63
C VAL A 146 -10.70 17.17 11.16
N GLU A 147 -9.44 17.59 11.24
CA GLU A 147 -8.29 16.78 10.87
C GLU A 147 -8.18 15.53 11.74
N GLN A 148 -8.35 15.65 13.04
CA GLN A 148 -8.37 14.50 13.97
C GLN A 148 -9.51 13.52 13.67
N ALA A 149 -10.70 14.03 13.31
CA ALA A 149 -11.83 13.18 12.93
C ALA A 149 -11.52 12.38 11.63
N ILE A 150 -10.91 13.02 10.63
CA ILE A 150 -10.48 12.37 9.41
C ILE A 150 -9.41 11.30 9.69
N GLU A 151 -8.38 11.67 10.45
CA GLU A 151 -7.28 10.78 10.81
C GLU A 151 -7.77 9.53 11.55
N LYS A 152 -8.63 9.71 12.57
CA LYS A 152 -9.24 8.61 13.32
C LYS A 152 -10.03 7.67 12.43
N ARG A 153 -10.83 8.22 11.50
CA ARG A 153 -11.60 7.42 10.55
C ARG A 153 -10.69 6.67 9.59
N LEU A 154 -9.73 7.38 9.00
CA LEU A 154 -8.77 6.80 8.06
C LEU A 154 -7.95 5.70 8.72
N SER A 155 -7.40 5.95 9.90
CA SER A 155 -6.67 4.95 10.69
C SER A 155 -7.50 3.68 10.93
N THR A 156 -8.78 3.83 11.27
CA THR A 156 -9.67 2.67 11.47
C THR A 156 -9.87 1.87 10.18
N LEU A 157 -9.99 2.54 9.03
CA LEU A 157 -10.17 1.89 7.73
C LEU A 157 -8.92 1.14 7.27
N ILE A 158 -7.77 1.81 7.30
CA ILE A 158 -6.54 1.23 6.77
C ILE A 158 -5.92 0.18 7.70
N ASN A 159 -6.16 0.27 9.03
CA ASN A 159 -5.73 -0.77 9.97
C ASN A 159 -6.38 -2.13 9.67
N LYS A 160 -7.61 -2.15 9.22
CA LYS A 160 -8.30 -3.38 8.78
C LYS A 160 -7.64 -4.00 7.54
N GLU A 161 -7.04 -3.16 6.71
CA GLU A 161 -6.35 -3.56 5.49
C GLU A 161 -4.90 -4.04 5.73
N GLY A 162 -4.37 -3.86 6.93
CA GLY A 162 -3.00 -4.27 7.28
C GLY A 162 -1.97 -3.14 7.20
N PHE A 163 -2.43 -1.89 7.21
CA PHE A 163 -1.58 -0.71 7.24
C PHE A 163 -1.66 0.01 8.58
N VAL A 164 -0.65 0.80 8.89
CA VAL A 164 -0.63 1.71 10.05
C VAL A 164 -0.46 3.13 9.53
N LEU A 165 -1.37 4.00 9.91
CA LEU A 165 -1.25 5.44 9.68
C LEU A 165 -0.36 6.01 10.78
N ASP A 166 0.71 6.68 10.38
CA ASP A 166 1.61 7.37 11.30
C ASP A 166 1.17 8.83 11.46
N GLN A 167 0.85 9.50 10.35
CA GLN A 167 0.40 10.87 10.32
C GLN A 167 -0.52 11.12 9.12
N PHE A 168 -1.48 12.04 9.30
CA PHE A 168 -2.34 12.57 8.24
C PHE A 168 -2.27 14.09 8.23
N THR A 169 -2.14 14.68 7.06
CA THR A 169 -2.26 16.13 6.86
C THR A 169 -3.27 16.38 5.76
N SER A 170 -4.29 17.20 6.04
CA SER A 170 -5.38 17.43 5.09
C SER A 170 -5.00 18.36 3.93
N GLY A 171 -4.02 19.24 4.14
CA GLY A 171 -3.71 20.30 3.17
C GLY A 171 -4.92 21.17 2.79
N LEU A 172 -5.89 21.34 3.71
CA LEU A 172 -7.16 21.97 3.45
C LEU A 172 -6.99 23.44 3.03
N LYS A 173 -7.47 23.78 1.83
CA LYS A 173 -7.48 25.13 1.28
C LYS A 173 -8.90 25.68 1.29
N TYR A 174 -9.04 26.92 1.78
CA TYR A 174 -10.34 27.59 1.88
C TYR A 174 -10.81 28.09 0.53
N PRO A 175 -12.14 28.18 0.33
CA PRO A 175 -12.69 28.87 -0.84
C PRO A 175 -12.23 30.32 -0.88
N LYS A 176 -11.86 30.82 -2.05
CA LYS A 176 -11.41 32.22 -2.24
C LYS A 176 -12.44 33.25 -1.79
N THR A 177 -13.72 32.89 -1.76
CA THR A 177 -14.83 33.77 -1.33
C THR A 177 -14.88 34.05 0.17
N ILE A 178 -14.05 33.39 0.99
CA ILE A 178 -13.99 33.60 2.45
C ILE A 178 -12.78 34.48 2.83
N VAL A 179 -11.86 34.71 1.91
CA VAL A 179 -10.59 35.41 2.16
C VAL A 179 -10.67 36.89 1.71
N ASP A 180 -11.74 37.31 1.02
CA ASP A 180 -12.10 38.70 0.68
C ASP A 180 -13.16 39.18 1.70
#